data_3dcd25f0362600828a4faeea5d3b4704
#
_entry.id   3dcd25f0362600828a4faeea5d3b4704
#
_cell.length_a   1.000
_cell.length_b   1.000
_cell.length_c   1.000
_cell.angle_alpha   90.00
_cell.angle_beta   90.00
_cell.angle_gamma   90.00
#
_symmetry.space_group_name_H-M   'P 1'
#
loop_
_entity.id
_entity.type
_entity.pdbx_description
1 polymer ?
#
loop_
_entity_poly.entity_id
_entity_poly.type
_entity_poly.pdbx_seq_one_letter_code
_entity_poly.pdbx_strand_id
1 'polypeptide(L)'
;AFIAKKYQIPHISTGDIFRANIKGNTPLGKKAQEYMNKGELVPDELTCDLVFDRIAQDDAKGGFLLDGFPRNIFQAEKLDEVLEKNNLKIDCVINIAVQDKVLIERAVGRRICKDCGATYHIAFNKTKSEGVCDSCGGALYQRDDDKEETIVNRIKVYNENTKPLIDYYTKQGNIANIDGQRDINLVFEDIIKAVEGDK
;
A
#
# COMPACT_ATOMS: atom_id res chain seq x y z
N ALA A 1 3.31 8.25 -1.89
CA ALA A 1 3.97 9.50 -1.47
C ALA A 1 3.82 10.62 -2.52
N PHE A 2 4.20 10.42 -3.82
CA PHE A 2 4.15 11.49 -4.85
C PHE A 2 2.72 12.03 -5.09
N ILE A 3 1.72 11.15 -5.23
CA ILE A 3 0.31 11.50 -5.43
C ILE A 3 -0.22 12.30 -4.25
N ALA A 4 -0.07 11.78 -3.04
CA ALA A 4 -0.52 12.44 -1.82
C ALA A 4 0.09 13.85 -1.66
N LYS A 5 1.38 14.01 -2.03
CA LYS A 5 2.05 15.32 -2.03
C LYS A 5 1.48 16.25 -3.11
N LYS A 6 1.23 15.75 -4.33
CA LYS A 6 0.69 16.56 -5.43
C LYS A 6 -0.70 17.12 -5.09
N TYR A 7 -1.58 16.29 -4.52
CA TYR A 7 -2.95 16.67 -4.19
C TYR A 7 -3.12 17.20 -2.76
N GLN A 8 -2.05 17.24 -1.96
CA GLN A 8 -2.05 17.69 -0.55
C GLN A 8 -3.07 16.93 0.31
N ILE A 9 -3.20 15.62 0.08
CA ILE A 9 -4.09 14.72 0.81
C ILE A 9 -3.28 13.72 1.64
N PRO A 10 -3.83 13.21 2.76
CA PRO A 10 -3.14 12.20 3.55
C PRO A 10 -2.98 10.88 2.79
N HIS A 11 -1.81 10.25 2.93
CA HIS A 11 -1.53 8.89 2.50
C HIS A 11 -1.83 7.93 3.64
N ILE A 12 -2.85 7.11 3.47
CA ILE A 12 -3.33 6.16 4.47
C ILE A 12 -2.92 4.75 4.02
N SER A 13 -1.83 4.26 4.57
CA SER A 13 -1.31 2.91 4.30
C SER A 13 -1.62 1.98 5.45
N THR A 14 -2.49 0.98 5.24
CA THR A 14 -2.82 -0.03 6.26
C THR A 14 -1.58 -0.78 6.74
N GLY A 15 -0.68 -1.10 5.82
CA GLY A 15 0.58 -1.75 6.15
C GLY A 15 1.47 -0.91 7.07
N ASP A 16 1.53 0.42 6.86
CA ASP A 16 2.33 1.31 7.71
C ASP A 16 1.69 1.50 9.08
N ILE A 17 0.35 1.60 9.14
CA ILE A 17 -0.38 1.68 10.41
C ILE A 17 -0.14 0.42 11.24
N PHE A 18 -0.26 -0.78 10.65
CA PHE A 18 0.02 -2.03 11.37
C PHE A 18 1.48 -2.10 11.83
N ARG A 19 2.45 -1.73 10.98
CA ARG A 19 3.87 -1.69 11.36
C ARG A 19 4.16 -0.71 12.49
N ALA A 20 3.53 0.45 12.51
CA ALA A 20 3.65 1.40 13.62
C ALA A 20 3.12 0.78 14.93
N ASN A 21 2.00 0.08 14.88
CA ASN A 21 1.43 -0.64 16.03
C ASN A 21 2.33 -1.80 16.50
N ILE A 22 2.96 -2.54 15.57
CA ILE A 22 3.93 -3.59 15.89
C ILE A 22 5.14 -2.98 16.61
N LYS A 23 5.70 -1.89 16.07
CA LYS A 23 6.82 -1.17 16.69
C LYS A 23 6.47 -0.62 18.07
N GLY A 24 5.23 -0.15 18.23
CA GLY A 24 4.69 0.34 19.51
C GLY A 24 4.26 -0.77 20.48
N ASN A 25 4.41 -2.06 20.10
CA ASN A 25 4.04 -3.22 20.90
C ASN A 25 2.58 -3.18 21.43
N THR A 26 1.66 -2.60 20.65
CA THR A 26 0.24 -2.53 21.02
C THR A 26 -0.45 -3.89 20.89
N PRO A 27 -1.61 -4.12 21.53
CA PRO A 27 -2.41 -5.35 21.33
C PRO A 27 -2.76 -5.57 19.86
N LEU A 28 -3.12 -4.50 19.13
CA LEU A 28 -3.38 -4.52 17.69
C LEU A 28 -2.11 -4.94 16.91
N GLY A 29 -0.95 -4.37 17.25
CA GLY A 29 0.31 -4.69 16.61
C GLY A 29 0.70 -6.16 16.77
N LYS A 30 0.56 -6.72 17.96
CA LYS A 30 0.82 -8.15 18.22
C LYS A 30 -0.06 -9.06 17.36
N LYS A 31 -1.35 -8.77 17.31
CA LYS A 31 -2.30 -9.53 16.47
C LYS A 31 -1.96 -9.40 14.98
N ALA A 32 -1.71 -8.20 14.49
CA ALA A 32 -1.37 -7.96 13.08
C ALA A 32 -0.05 -8.65 12.68
N GLN A 33 0.93 -8.70 13.57
CA GLN A 33 2.23 -9.34 13.30
C GLN A 33 2.11 -10.82 12.97
N GLU A 34 1.19 -11.54 13.62
CA GLU A 34 0.97 -12.98 13.39
C GLU A 34 0.56 -13.27 11.93
N TYR A 35 -0.31 -12.44 11.36
CA TYR A 35 -0.75 -12.54 9.97
C TYR A 35 0.31 -12.03 8.99
N MET A 36 0.88 -10.85 9.26
CA MET A 36 1.85 -10.23 8.36
C MET A 36 3.11 -11.07 8.17
N ASN A 37 3.60 -11.74 9.23
CA ASN A 37 4.77 -12.61 9.15
C ASN A 37 4.53 -13.85 8.27
N LYS A 38 3.27 -14.29 8.15
CA LYS A 38 2.86 -15.38 7.27
C LYS A 38 2.51 -14.92 5.85
N GLY A 39 2.43 -13.60 5.62
CA GLY A 39 1.97 -13.02 4.36
C GLY A 39 0.45 -13.12 4.16
N GLU A 40 -0.30 -13.29 5.24
CA GLU A 40 -1.76 -13.35 5.28
C GLU A 40 -2.38 -11.96 5.47
N LEU A 41 -3.69 -11.83 5.22
CA LEU A 41 -4.43 -10.62 5.54
C LEU A 41 -4.77 -10.57 7.03
N VAL A 42 -4.62 -9.40 7.62
CA VAL A 42 -5.19 -9.11 8.95
C VAL A 42 -6.71 -9.19 8.84
N PRO A 43 -7.45 -9.70 9.87
CA PRO A 43 -8.90 -9.84 9.81
C PRO A 43 -9.62 -8.59 9.32
N ASP A 44 -10.63 -8.79 8.46
CA ASP A 44 -11.29 -7.71 7.72
C ASP A 44 -11.94 -6.67 8.61
N GLU A 45 -12.66 -7.10 9.66
CA GLU A 45 -13.31 -6.19 10.61
C GLU A 45 -12.30 -5.24 11.24
N LEU A 46 -11.18 -5.81 11.74
CA LEU A 46 -10.14 -5.04 12.39
C LEU A 46 -9.47 -4.04 11.41
N THR A 47 -9.30 -4.46 10.15
CA THR A 47 -8.73 -3.61 9.11
C THR A 47 -9.69 -2.49 8.70
N CYS A 48 -10.97 -2.82 8.55
CA CYS A 48 -12.02 -1.86 8.23
C CYS A 48 -12.16 -0.80 9.33
N ASP A 49 -12.28 -1.21 10.60
CA ASP A 49 -12.40 -0.27 11.73
C ASP A 49 -11.25 0.71 11.77
N LEU A 50 -10.02 0.20 11.59
CA LEU A 50 -8.81 1.03 11.59
C LEU A 50 -8.80 2.04 10.43
N VAL A 51 -9.23 1.64 9.24
CA VAL A 51 -9.30 2.54 8.08
C VAL A 51 -10.40 3.57 8.27
N PHE A 52 -11.57 3.15 8.74
CA PHE A 52 -12.72 4.04 8.91
C PHE A 52 -12.47 5.09 10.00
N ASP A 53 -11.87 4.70 11.11
CA ASP A 53 -11.41 5.66 12.13
C ASP A 53 -10.41 6.66 11.55
N ARG A 54 -9.52 6.22 10.66
CA ARG A 54 -8.50 7.09 10.05
C ARG A 54 -9.08 8.06 9.02
N ILE A 55 -9.97 7.64 8.15
CA ILE A 55 -10.61 8.53 7.16
C ILE A 55 -11.61 9.50 7.79
N ALA A 56 -12.09 9.23 9.00
CA ALA A 56 -12.97 10.14 9.73
C ALA A 56 -12.23 11.35 10.36
N GLN A 57 -10.89 11.35 10.37
CA GLN A 57 -10.09 12.44 10.94
C GLN A 57 -10.18 13.70 10.05
N ASP A 58 -9.99 14.85 10.68
CA ASP A 58 -10.17 16.16 10.03
C ASP A 58 -9.28 16.38 8.82
N ASP A 59 -8.06 15.87 8.83
CA ASP A 59 -7.10 15.99 7.73
C ASP A 59 -7.50 15.18 6.48
N ALA A 60 -8.39 14.20 6.62
CA ALA A 60 -8.90 13.37 5.52
C ALA A 60 -10.20 13.92 4.89
N LYS A 61 -10.81 14.95 5.47
CA LYS A 61 -12.07 15.52 4.96
C LYS A 61 -11.94 16.15 3.57
N GLY A 62 -10.76 16.63 3.21
CA GLY A 62 -10.47 17.20 1.89
C GLY A 62 -10.12 16.17 0.80
N GLY A 63 -10.11 14.91 1.15
CA GLY A 63 -9.71 13.78 0.32
C GLY A 63 -8.61 12.94 0.97
N PHE A 64 -8.38 11.75 0.44
CA PHE A 64 -7.36 10.84 0.95
C PHE A 64 -6.88 9.86 -0.13
N LEU A 65 -5.71 9.28 0.09
CA LEU A 65 -5.16 8.19 -0.72
C LEU A 65 -5.06 6.95 0.14
N LEU A 66 -5.85 5.91 -0.18
CA LEU A 66 -5.73 4.59 0.45
C LEU A 66 -4.64 3.78 -0.24
N ASP A 67 -3.82 3.10 0.56
CA ASP A 67 -2.76 2.21 0.08
C ASP A 67 -2.82 0.87 0.84
N GLY A 68 -2.99 -0.21 0.07
CA GLY A 68 -3.16 -1.55 0.62
C GLY A 68 -4.53 -1.81 1.26
N PHE A 69 -5.56 -1.03 0.89
CA PHE A 69 -6.96 -1.21 1.25
C PHE A 69 -7.86 -0.64 0.12
N PRO A 70 -8.97 -1.31 -0.26
CA PRO A 70 -9.38 -2.64 0.19
C PRO A 70 -8.48 -3.75 -0.38
N ARG A 71 -8.51 -4.95 0.22
CA ARG A 71 -7.79 -6.13 -0.26
C ARG A 71 -8.68 -7.32 -0.62
N ASN A 72 -9.98 -7.19 -0.46
CA ASN A 72 -10.98 -8.16 -0.91
C ASN A 72 -12.34 -7.47 -1.11
N ILE A 73 -13.30 -8.22 -1.66
CA ILE A 73 -14.64 -7.70 -1.97
C ILE A 73 -15.37 -7.22 -0.72
N PHE A 74 -15.29 -7.97 0.39
CA PHE A 74 -15.94 -7.57 1.64
C PHE A 74 -15.48 -6.18 2.12
N GLN A 75 -14.16 -5.94 2.11
CA GLN A 75 -13.59 -4.64 2.48
C GLN A 75 -14.04 -3.54 1.51
N ALA A 76 -14.14 -3.83 0.21
CA ALA A 76 -14.58 -2.86 -0.79
C ALA A 76 -16.05 -2.47 -0.59
N GLU A 77 -16.93 -3.44 -0.38
CA GLU A 77 -18.34 -3.20 -0.09
C GLU A 77 -18.52 -2.38 1.20
N LYS A 78 -17.78 -2.70 2.26
CA LYS A 78 -17.80 -1.93 3.50
C LYS A 78 -17.27 -0.50 3.33
N LEU A 79 -16.25 -0.31 2.50
CA LEU A 79 -15.76 1.03 2.16
C LEU A 79 -16.82 1.83 1.43
N ASP A 80 -17.45 1.24 0.41
CA ASP A 80 -18.51 1.90 -0.36
C ASP A 80 -19.69 2.30 0.54
N GLU A 81 -20.16 1.41 1.43
CA GLU A 81 -21.22 1.71 2.42
C GLU A 81 -20.87 2.93 3.32
N VAL A 82 -19.62 2.99 3.82
CA VAL A 82 -19.18 4.07 4.71
C VAL A 82 -19.05 5.39 3.95
N LEU A 83 -18.52 5.35 2.73
CA LEU A 83 -18.38 6.54 1.91
C LEU A 83 -19.74 7.10 1.48
N GLU A 84 -20.67 6.24 1.06
CA GLU A 84 -22.02 6.63 0.67
C GLU A 84 -22.77 7.33 1.83
N LYS A 85 -22.69 6.79 3.04
CA LYS A 85 -23.27 7.40 4.25
C LYS A 85 -22.72 8.81 4.55
N ASN A 86 -21.50 9.09 4.09
CA ASN A 86 -20.86 10.39 4.25
C ASN A 86 -20.94 11.27 2.98
N ASN A 87 -21.74 10.89 1.98
CA ASN A 87 -21.83 11.55 0.67
C ASN A 87 -20.47 11.67 -0.04
N LEU A 88 -19.63 10.68 0.12
CA LEU A 88 -18.31 10.53 -0.52
C LEU A 88 -18.33 9.35 -1.49
N LYS A 89 -17.34 9.30 -2.37
CA LYS A 89 -17.10 8.17 -3.28
C LYS A 89 -15.61 8.00 -3.54
N ILE A 90 -15.22 6.85 -4.08
CA ILE A 90 -13.89 6.66 -4.66
C ILE A 90 -13.88 7.26 -6.07
N ASP A 91 -13.04 8.27 -6.27
CA ASP A 91 -12.91 8.94 -7.57
C ASP A 91 -12.14 8.08 -8.57
N CYS A 92 -11.06 7.46 -8.15
CA CYS A 92 -10.22 6.63 -9.00
C CYS A 92 -9.52 5.51 -8.22
N VAL A 93 -9.54 4.33 -8.80
CA VAL A 93 -8.76 3.17 -8.33
C VAL A 93 -7.60 2.94 -9.28
N ILE A 94 -6.39 2.89 -8.75
CA ILE A 94 -5.18 2.64 -9.54
C ILE A 94 -4.71 1.21 -9.30
N ASN A 95 -4.80 0.38 -10.32
CA ASN A 95 -4.19 -0.94 -10.33
C ASN A 95 -2.82 -0.88 -11.01
N ILE A 96 -1.75 -1.03 -10.21
CA ILE A 96 -0.37 -1.05 -10.72
C ILE A 96 0.01 -2.50 -11.01
N ALA A 97 -0.07 -2.90 -12.28
CA ALA A 97 0.21 -4.25 -12.72
C ALA A 97 1.73 -4.50 -12.80
N VAL A 98 2.21 -5.53 -12.14
CA VAL A 98 3.63 -5.95 -12.15
C VAL A 98 3.67 -7.48 -12.17
N GLN A 99 4.60 -8.06 -12.92
CA GLN A 99 4.80 -9.51 -12.95
C GLN A 99 5.30 -10.03 -11.59
N ASP A 100 4.83 -11.22 -11.18
CA ASP A 100 5.15 -11.83 -9.88
C ASP A 100 6.66 -11.93 -9.63
N LYS A 101 7.43 -12.35 -10.64
CA LYS A 101 8.89 -12.43 -10.56
C LYS A 101 9.54 -11.09 -10.18
N VAL A 102 9.06 -10.01 -10.78
CA VAL A 102 9.57 -8.64 -10.50
C VAL A 102 9.15 -8.18 -9.11
N LEU A 103 7.93 -8.55 -8.67
CA LEU A 103 7.47 -8.25 -7.30
C LEU A 103 8.34 -8.96 -6.26
N ILE A 104 8.66 -10.24 -6.47
CA ILE A 104 9.54 -11.00 -5.57
C ILE A 104 10.91 -10.33 -5.50
N GLU A 105 11.54 -10.05 -6.66
CA GLU A 105 12.85 -9.41 -6.70
C GLU A 105 12.86 -8.06 -5.98
N ARG A 106 11.86 -7.20 -6.25
CA ARG A 106 11.74 -5.89 -5.62
C ARG A 106 11.55 -5.98 -4.10
N ALA A 107 10.79 -6.94 -3.61
CA ALA A 107 10.52 -7.08 -2.19
C ALA A 107 11.71 -7.68 -1.44
N VAL A 108 12.29 -8.75 -1.95
CA VAL A 108 13.46 -9.42 -1.32
C VAL A 108 14.67 -8.50 -1.27
N GLY A 109 14.88 -7.70 -2.33
CA GLY A 109 15.98 -6.74 -2.41
C GLY A 109 15.76 -5.44 -1.63
N ARG A 110 14.56 -5.18 -1.11
CA ARG A 110 14.25 -3.94 -0.39
C ARG A 110 15.01 -3.82 0.92
N ARG A 111 15.45 -2.57 1.20
CA ARG A 111 16.05 -2.17 2.47
C ARG A 111 15.42 -0.88 2.95
N ILE A 112 15.18 -0.77 4.24
CA ILE A 112 14.52 0.39 4.86
C ILE A 112 15.40 0.96 5.96
N CYS A 113 15.51 2.27 6.02
CA CYS A 113 16.20 2.93 7.13
C CYS A 113 15.36 2.82 8.40
N LYS A 114 16.00 2.40 9.51
CA LYS A 114 15.35 2.28 10.83
C LYS A 114 14.88 3.63 11.38
N ASP A 115 15.59 4.71 11.05
CA ASP A 115 15.39 6.03 11.66
C ASP A 115 14.42 6.89 10.84
N CYS A 116 14.66 7.05 9.53
CA CYS A 116 13.86 7.95 8.68
C CYS A 116 12.89 7.25 7.72
N GLY A 117 12.89 5.90 7.65
CA GLY A 117 12.00 5.15 6.77
C GLY A 117 12.35 5.21 5.28
N ALA A 118 13.46 5.84 4.88
CA ALA A 118 13.90 5.90 3.48
C ALA A 118 14.08 4.49 2.92
N THR A 119 13.62 4.30 1.66
CA THR A 119 13.61 2.99 1.01
C THR A 119 14.72 2.90 -0.02
N TYR A 120 15.48 1.82 0.04
CA TYR A 120 16.57 1.46 -0.86
C TYR A 120 16.36 0.04 -1.43
N HIS A 121 17.19 -0.32 -2.39
CA HIS A 121 17.20 -1.66 -2.97
C HIS A 121 18.63 -2.10 -3.25
N ILE A 122 18.95 -3.36 -2.97
CA ILE A 122 20.32 -3.90 -3.11
C ILE A 122 20.86 -3.87 -4.55
N ALA A 123 19.96 -3.81 -5.57
CA ALA A 123 20.33 -3.76 -6.98
C ALA A 123 19.98 -2.43 -7.65
N PHE A 124 18.75 -1.92 -7.47
CA PHE A 124 18.19 -0.83 -8.29
C PHE A 124 18.36 0.56 -7.67
N ASN A 125 18.44 0.66 -6.36
CA ASN A 125 18.60 1.92 -5.62
C ASN A 125 19.53 1.70 -4.44
N LYS A 126 20.83 1.53 -4.75
CA LYS A 126 21.86 1.25 -3.75
C LYS A 126 22.21 2.50 -2.95
N THR A 127 22.57 2.32 -1.70
CA THR A 127 23.20 3.38 -0.90
C THR A 127 24.66 3.55 -1.29
N LYS A 128 25.22 4.72 -1.02
CA LYS A 128 26.64 5.05 -1.22
C LYS A 128 27.55 4.17 -0.36
N SER A 129 27.12 3.90 0.86
CA SER A 129 27.80 2.99 1.80
C SER A 129 26.83 1.86 2.17
N GLU A 130 27.29 0.61 2.06
CA GLU A 130 26.45 -0.55 2.33
C GLU A 130 25.90 -0.53 3.76
N GLY A 131 24.59 -0.77 3.90
CA GLY A 131 23.90 -0.80 5.19
C GLY A 131 23.63 0.55 5.82
N VAL A 132 24.04 1.67 5.21
CA VAL A 132 23.91 3.04 5.75
C VAL A 132 22.97 3.87 4.88
N CYS A 133 22.05 4.56 5.53
CA CYS A 133 21.10 5.45 4.86
C CYS A 133 21.77 6.72 4.35
N ASP A 134 21.63 7.04 3.07
CA ASP A 134 22.19 8.27 2.46
C ASP A 134 21.51 9.55 2.97
N SER A 135 20.28 9.44 3.47
CA SER A 135 19.49 10.61 3.92
C SER A 135 19.79 11.03 5.36
N CYS A 136 20.06 10.07 6.27
CA CYS A 136 20.21 10.38 7.70
C CYS A 136 21.36 9.63 8.40
N GLY A 137 22.09 8.75 7.68
CA GLY A 137 23.17 7.96 8.27
C GLY A 137 22.71 6.75 9.10
N GLY A 138 21.40 6.52 9.25
CA GLY A 138 20.85 5.44 10.03
C GLY A 138 21.05 4.06 9.39
N ALA A 139 20.96 2.99 10.19
CA ALA A 139 21.14 1.62 9.74
C ALA A 139 19.97 1.15 8.87
N LEU A 140 20.27 0.39 7.82
CA LEU A 140 19.27 -0.25 6.97
C LEU A 140 18.94 -1.66 7.47
N TYR A 141 17.70 -2.09 7.26
CA TYR A 141 17.26 -3.45 7.55
C TYR A 141 16.31 -3.96 6.47
N GLN A 142 16.17 -5.27 6.37
CA GLN A 142 15.11 -5.92 5.61
C GLN A 142 13.91 -6.15 6.55
N ARG A 143 12.70 -5.93 6.06
CA ARG A 143 11.47 -6.27 6.80
C ARG A 143 11.35 -7.79 6.95
N ASP A 144 10.75 -8.26 8.03
CA ASP A 144 10.48 -9.69 8.22
C ASP A 144 9.49 -10.23 7.17
N ASP A 145 8.56 -9.40 6.72
CA ASP A 145 7.58 -9.72 5.67
C ASP A 145 8.11 -9.56 4.23
N ASP A 146 9.42 -9.29 4.05
CA ASP A 146 10.11 -9.24 2.76
C ASP A 146 10.95 -10.50 2.46
N LYS A 147 10.82 -11.55 3.26
CA LYS A 147 11.40 -12.86 2.97
C LYS A 147 10.71 -13.50 1.78
N GLU A 148 11.47 -14.19 0.93
CA GLU A 148 10.96 -14.75 -0.33
C GLU A 148 9.72 -15.63 -0.13
N GLU A 149 9.76 -16.57 0.83
CA GLU A 149 8.62 -17.42 1.16
C GLU A 149 7.36 -16.64 1.56
N THR A 150 7.54 -15.56 2.35
CA THR A 150 6.44 -14.69 2.76
C THR A 150 5.88 -13.92 1.55
N ILE A 151 6.75 -13.43 0.66
CA ILE A 151 6.33 -12.74 -0.55
C ILE A 151 5.58 -13.65 -1.51
N VAL A 152 6.03 -14.89 -1.70
CA VAL A 152 5.32 -15.89 -2.52
C VAL A 152 3.91 -16.13 -1.97
N ASN A 153 3.78 -16.29 -0.64
CA ASN A 153 2.45 -16.43 -0.03
C ASN A 153 1.58 -15.18 -0.19
N ARG A 154 2.16 -13.97 -0.06
CA ARG A 154 1.44 -12.70 -0.30
C ARG A 154 0.91 -12.60 -1.72
N ILE A 155 1.67 -13.05 -2.73
CA ILE A 155 1.21 -13.08 -4.13
C ILE A 155 0.05 -14.07 -4.29
N LYS A 156 0.11 -15.25 -3.66
CA LYS A 156 -0.99 -16.20 -3.66
C LYS A 156 -2.25 -15.59 -3.04
N VAL A 157 -2.14 -15.01 -1.85
CA VAL A 157 -3.23 -14.33 -1.14
C VAL A 157 -3.80 -13.17 -1.98
N TYR A 158 -2.94 -12.40 -2.65
CA TYR A 158 -3.36 -11.34 -3.57
C TYR A 158 -4.19 -11.91 -4.73
N ASN A 159 -3.73 -12.96 -5.39
CA ASN A 159 -4.44 -13.57 -6.52
C ASN A 159 -5.81 -14.12 -6.12
N GLU A 160 -5.92 -14.70 -4.92
CA GLU A 160 -7.16 -15.28 -4.40
C GLU A 160 -8.16 -14.21 -3.90
N ASN A 161 -7.70 -13.18 -3.22
CA ASN A 161 -8.57 -12.25 -2.50
C ASN A 161 -8.64 -10.85 -3.12
N THR A 162 -7.51 -10.31 -3.61
CA THR A 162 -7.41 -8.91 -4.04
C THR A 162 -7.63 -8.73 -5.54
N LYS A 163 -7.13 -9.66 -6.35
CA LYS A 163 -7.29 -9.60 -7.81
C LYS A 163 -8.75 -9.48 -8.27
N PRO A 164 -9.76 -10.11 -7.62
CA PRO A 164 -11.17 -9.93 -7.96
C PRO A 164 -11.67 -8.48 -7.84
N LEU A 165 -10.97 -7.61 -7.10
CA LEU A 165 -11.30 -6.19 -7.03
C LEU A 165 -11.14 -5.47 -8.38
N ILE A 166 -10.29 -5.98 -9.27
CA ILE A 166 -10.14 -5.43 -10.62
C ILE A 166 -11.48 -5.47 -11.35
N ASP A 167 -12.16 -6.61 -11.32
CA ASP A 167 -13.48 -6.76 -11.93
C ASP A 167 -14.56 -5.95 -11.20
N TYR A 168 -14.47 -5.89 -9.87
CA TYR A 168 -15.39 -5.12 -9.04
C TYR A 168 -15.37 -3.62 -9.43
N TYR A 169 -14.19 -3.01 -9.47
CA TYR A 169 -14.05 -1.59 -9.82
C TYR A 169 -14.14 -1.33 -11.33
N THR A 170 -13.87 -2.33 -12.18
CA THR A 170 -14.16 -2.22 -13.63
C THR A 170 -15.65 -2.06 -13.89
N LYS A 171 -16.51 -2.80 -13.17
CA LYS A 171 -17.97 -2.64 -13.26
C LYS A 171 -18.44 -1.28 -12.77
N GLN A 172 -17.75 -0.68 -11.81
CA GLN A 172 -18.04 0.70 -11.35
C GLN A 172 -17.51 1.77 -12.32
N GLY A 173 -16.61 1.42 -13.25
CA GLY A 173 -16.06 2.34 -14.25
C GLY A 173 -15.03 3.33 -13.69
N ASN A 174 -14.43 3.07 -12.53
CA ASN A 174 -13.53 3.98 -11.84
C ASN A 174 -12.11 3.43 -11.61
N ILE A 175 -11.69 2.39 -12.38
CA ILE A 175 -10.35 1.79 -12.28
C ILE A 175 -9.47 2.12 -13.48
N ALA A 176 -8.21 2.42 -13.23
CA ALA A 176 -7.15 2.53 -14.23
C ALA A 176 -6.07 1.48 -14.01
N ASN A 177 -5.73 0.74 -15.08
CA ASN A 177 -4.67 -0.25 -15.06
C ASN A 177 -3.37 0.37 -15.60
N ILE A 178 -2.31 0.36 -14.79
CA ILE A 178 -1.04 1.00 -15.10
C ILE A 178 0.08 -0.03 -15.05
N ASP A 179 0.95 -0.04 -16.07
CA ASP A 179 2.15 -0.88 -16.09
C ASP A 179 3.19 -0.38 -15.09
N GLY A 180 3.33 -1.07 -13.97
CA GLY A 180 4.28 -0.76 -12.89
C GLY A 180 5.71 -1.23 -13.14
N GLN A 181 6.03 -1.80 -14.32
CA GLN A 181 7.39 -2.23 -14.67
C GLN A 181 8.19 -1.14 -15.37
N ARG A 182 7.53 -0.04 -15.73
CA ARG A 182 8.14 1.13 -16.39
C ARG A 182 8.91 2.00 -15.39
N ASP A 183 9.58 3.03 -15.91
CA ASP A 183 10.23 4.06 -15.08
C ASP A 183 9.22 4.72 -14.13
N ILE A 184 9.66 5.01 -12.90
CA ILE A 184 8.79 5.53 -11.84
C ILE A 184 8.14 6.87 -12.20
N ASN A 185 8.81 7.72 -12.99
CA ASN A 185 8.25 9.01 -13.41
C ASN A 185 7.15 8.79 -14.44
N LEU A 186 7.36 7.87 -15.40
CA LEU A 186 6.34 7.51 -16.39
C LEU A 186 5.10 6.88 -15.73
N VAL A 187 5.31 5.98 -14.76
CA VAL A 187 4.22 5.42 -13.95
C VAL A 187 3.46 6.53 -13.23
N PHE A 188 4.17 7.49 -12.65
CA PHE A 188 3.55 8.62 -11.97
C PHE A 188 2.74 9.51 -12.92
N GLU A 189 3.26 9.81 -14.11
CA GLU A 189 2.55 10.57 -15.15
C GLU A 189 1.26 9.86 -15.59
N ASP A 190 1.32 8.54 -15.80
CA ASP A 190 0.14 7.76 -16.18
C ASP A 190 -0.92 7.75 -15.05
N ILE A 191 -0.50 7.68 -13.80
CA ILE A 191 -1.42 7.80 -12.65
C ILE A 191 -2.08 9.19 -12.65
N ILE A 192 -1.32 10.26 -12.86
CA ILE A 192 -1.88 11.61 -12.89
C ILE A 192 -2.92 11.77 -14.00
N LYS A 193 -2.63 11.28 -15.21
CA LYS A 193 -3.60 11.28 -16.31
C LYS A 193 -4.87 10.51 -15.95
N ALA A 194 -4.73 9.34 -15.30
CA ALA A 194 -5.88 8.55 -14.87
C ALA A 194 -6.74 9.27 -13.82
N VAL A 195 -6.13 10.00 -12.88
CA VAL A 195 -6.82 10.73 -11.81
C VAL A 195 -7.48 12.03 -12.33
N GLU A 196 -6.79 12.75 -13.23
CA GLU A 196 -7.28 14.03 -13.75
C GLU A 196 -8.22 13.89 -14.96
N GLY A 197 -8.30 12.69 -15.54
CA GLY A 197 -8.91 12.42 -16.83
C GLY A 197 -8.06 12.95 -17.99
N ASP A 198 -8.27 12.43 -19.19
CA ASP A 198 -7.71 13.04 -20.39
C ASP A 198 -8.41 14.40 -20.63
N LYS A 199 -7.76 15.47 -20.21
CA LYS A 199 -8.15 16.84 -20.54
C LYS A 199 -7.62 17.22 -21.89
#